data_ca04cb4f4e846da793e7dfa1eb4c18cd
#
_entry.id   ca04cb4f4e846da793e7dfa1eb4c18cd
#
_cell.length_a   1.000
_cell.length_b   1.000
_cell.length_c   1.000
_cell.angle_alpha   90.00
_cell.angle_beta   90.00
_cell.angle_gamma   90.00
#
_symmetry.space_group_name_H-M   'P 1'
#
loop_
_entity.id
_entity.type
_entity.pdbx_description
1 polymer ?
#
loop_
_entity_poly.entity_id
_entity_poly.type
_entity_poly.pdbx_seq_one_letter_code
_entity_poly.pdbx_strand_id
1 'polypeptide(L)'
;GSYLGNMALAGSMFDLRLYDRETHLQHQNNQEDGPNIWIINSYTRTKQDFSNDQIHGNANLYKLRMGTDLYNEVSNKGEQQLFGIMAAYGNGSQTTSARFANRDSKGSVDGFLLGVYGSWFENAHDRSGWYADTWFQYGWFDNEVNGAGLSKESYDTNGWGLSAEIGKSINYKETDRRTYSWQPKLQLTYTKLNNDTYTENNGSTIAFGNEANLQTRLGLRWLSEQNTASTKKDSFFAEVNWLHNSNNYTISSLGDSISQDGNKNLGELRLGYEKEFNKDWFISADLSGRFGSNSYSSFQGMLSLEYLF
;
A
#
# COMPACT_ATOMS: atom_id res chain seq x y z
N GLY A 1 22.93 -2.28 -6.31
CA GLY A 1 21.68 -2.95 -5.85
C GLY A 1 20.96 -2.10 -4.81
N SER A 2 21.66 -1.63 -3.78
CA SER A 2 21.01 -0.94 -2.65
C SER A 2 20.34 0.38 -3.00
N TYR A 3 20.85 1.16 -3.93
CA TYR A 3 20.15 2.35 -4.45
C TYR A 3 18.81 1.97 -5.07
N LEU A 4 18.79 0.92 -5.87
CA LEU A 4 17.57 0.42 -6.52
C LEU A 4 16.58 -0.16 -5.52
N GLY A 5 17.07 -0.88 -4.50
CA GLY A 5 16.26 -1.37 -3.40
C GLY A 5 15.62 -0.23 -2.58
N ASN A 6 16.35 0.86 -2.35
CA ASN A 6 15.82 2.04 -1.69
C ASN A 6 14.69 2.70 -2.51
N MET A 7 14.84 2.81 -3.85
CA MET A 7 13.75 3.30 -4.71
C MET A 7 12.50 2.43 -4.59
N ALA A 8 12.66 1.09 -4.58
CA ALA A 8 11.54 0.17 -4.45
C ALA A 8 10.85 0.31 -3.08
N LEU A 9 11.62 0.47 -2.00
CA LEU A 9 11.09 0.72 -0.66
C LEU A 9 10.31 2.04 -0.59
N ALA A 10 10.90 3.15 -1.07
CA ALA A 10 10.26 4.46 -1.11
C ALA A 10 8.95 4.42 -1.92
N GLY A 11 8.96 3.85 -3.12
CA GLY A 11 7.78 3.71 -3.97
C GLY A 11 6.66 2.90 -3.31
N SER A 12 7.00 1.84 -2.56
CA SER A 12 6.01 1.00 -1.87
C SER A 12 5.39 1.66 -0.63
N MET A 13 5.96 2.75 -0.14
CA MET A 13 5.37 3.51 0.97
C MET A 13 4.07 4.22 0.57
N PHE A 14 3.84 4.48 -0.73
CA PHE A 14 2.60 5.09 -1.22
C PHE A 14 1.42 4.11 -1.31
N ASP A 15 1.65 2.80 -1.30
CA ASP A 15 0.58 1.81 -1.51
C ASP A 15 -0.51 1.89 -0.42
N LEU A 16 -1.74 2.18 -0.86
CA LEU A 16 -2.91 2.33 0.00
C LEU A 16 -4.18 2.06 -0.82
N ARG A 17 -5.08 1.25 -0.28
CA ARG A 17 -6.41 0.93 -0.85
C ARG A 17 -7.49 1.56 0.01
N LEU A 18 -8.69 1.71 -0.55
CA LEU A 18 -9.84 2.22 0.21
C LEU A 18 -10.06 1.43 1.50
N TYR A 19 -10.18 0.11 1.39
CA TYR A 19 -10.46 -0.76 2.55
C TYR A 19 -9.25 -1.09 3.43
N ASP A 20 -8.14 -0.40 3.28
CA ASP A 20 -7.11 -0.29 4.31
C ASP A 20 -7.49 0.75 5.37
N ARG A 21 -8.19 1.83 4.95
CA ARG A 21 -8.67 2.93 5.80
C ARG A 21 -10.09 2.71 6.32
N GLU A 22 -10.95 2.15 5.46
CA GLU A 22 -12.37 1.95 5.74
C GLU A 22 -12.64 0.52 6.15
N THR A 23 -13.48 0.33 7.15
CA THR A 23 -14.03 -0.98 7.49
C THR A 23 -15.42 -1.14 6.87
N HIS A 24 -15.82 -2.38 6.59
CA HIS A 24 -17.17 -2.66 6.11
C HIS A 24 -18.23 -2.54 7.20
N LEU A 25 -17.83 -2.69 8.45
CA LEU A 25 -18.73 -2.74 9.62
C LEU A 25 -19.24 -1.38 10.08
N GLN A 26 -18.62 -0.30 9.65
CA GLN A 26 -18.94 1.07 10.08
C GLN A 26 -20.38 1.50 9.78
N HIS A 27 -20.95 1.00 8.69
CA HIS A 27 -22.12 1.58 8.07
C HIS A 27 -23.41 1.31 8.78
N GLN A 28 -23.44 0.32 9.62
CA GLN A 28 -24.68 -0.09 10.27
C GLN A 28 -25.03 0.75 11.51
N ASN A 29 -24.05 1.51 12.02
CA ASN A 29 -24.22 2.31 13.24
C ASN A 29 -24.16 3.82 13.05
N ASN A 30 -23.71 4.31 11.89
CA ASN A 30 -23.47 5.74 11.69
C ASN A 30 -24.69 6.43 11.11
N GLN A 31 -25.57 6.84 11.98
CA GLN A 31 -26.52 7.93 11.72
C GLN A 31 -25.99 9.30 12.20
N GLU A 32 -24.80 9.35 12.78
CA GLU A 32 -24.20 10.58 13.28
C GLU A 32 -22.91 10.88 12.50
N ASP A 33 -22.89 12.02 11.84
CA ASP A 33 -21.79 12.59 11.08
C ASP A 33 -20.66 13.03 12.03
N GLY A 34 -19.98 12.09 12.66
CA GLY A 34 -18.88 12.36 13.58
C GLY A 34 -17.52 12.23 12.90
N PRO A 35 -16.50 12.96 13.37
CA PRO A 35 -15.14 12.71 12.95
C PRO A 35 -14.66 11.33 13.39
N ASN A 36 -13.81 10.72 12.59
CA ASN A 36 -13.14 9.48 12.93
C ASN A 36 -11.62 9.69 13.02
N ILE A 37 -10.93 8.78 13.66
CA ILE A 37 -9.48 8.63 13.55
C ILE A 37 -9.21 7.17 13.20
N TRP A 38 -8.41 6.96 12.16
CA TRP A 38 -7.95 5.63 11.78
C TRP A 38 -6.42 5.55 11.83
N ILE A 39 -5.92 4.39 12.22
CA ILE A 39 -4.48 4.09 12.34
C ILE A 39 -4.24 2.73 11.69
N ILE A 40 -3.24 2.64 10.84
CA ILE A 40 -2.83 1.42 10.15
C ILE A 40 -1.37 1.15 10.46
N ASN A 41 -1.08 -0.05 10.96
CA ASN A 41 0.25 -0.60 11.12
C ASN A 41 0.46 -1.72 10.11
N SER A 42 1.57 -1.72 9.38
CA SER A 42 1.91 -2.82 8.50
C SER A 42 3.40 -3.15 8.53
N TYR A 43 3.69 -4.43 8.36
CA TYR A 43 5.03 -4.94 8.18
C TYR A 43 5.08 -5.83 6.95
N THR A 44 6.03 -5.53 6.06
CA THR A 44 6.20 -6.22 4.78
C THR A 44 7.61 -6.76 4.67
N ARG A 45 7.73 -8.02 4.23
CA ARG A 45 8.99 -8.63 3.88
C ARG A 45 8.97 -9.02 2.40
N THR A 46 9.96 -8.54 1.65
CA THR A 46 10.06 -8.76 0.20
C THR A 46 11.38 -9.42 -0.14
N LYS A 47 11.32 -10.41 -1.03
CA LYS A 47 12.47 -10.97 -1.74
C LYS A 47 12.32 -10.62 -3.21
N GLN A 48 13.37 -10.10 -3.81
CA GLN A 48 13.39 -9.75 -5.23
C GLN A 48 14.78 -9.82 -5.79
N ASP A 49 14.87 -10.07 -7.09
CA ASP A 49 16.11 -10.08 -7.81
C ASP A 49 16.25 -8.84 -8.69
N PHE A 50 17.46 -8.51 -9.08
CA PHE A 50 17.80 -7.39 -9.94
C PHE A 50 18.78 -7.85 -11.02
N SER A 51 18.71 -7.20 -12.18
CA SER A 51 19.62 -7.43 -13.31
C SER A 51 19.70 -8.89 -13.77
N ASN A 52 18.55 -9.50 -14.08
CA ASN A 52 18.46 -10.88 -14.54
C ASN A 52 19.13 -11.86 -13.57
N ASP A 53 18.73 -11.82 -12.30
CA ASP A 53 19.20 -12.73 -11.26
C ASP A 53 20.70 -12.59 -10.86
N GLN A 54 21.31 -11.45 -11.19
CA GLN A 54 22.71 -11.19 -10.80
C GLN A 54 22.84 -10.66 -9.38
N ILE A 55 21.80 -10.05 -8.85
CA ILE A 55 21.75 -9.47 -7.51
C ILE A 55 20.49 -9.94 -6.81
N HIS A 56 20.64 -10.52 -5.63
CA HIS A 56 19.53 -10.93 -4.77
C HIS A 56 19.29 -9.86 -3.71
N GLY A 57 18.02 -9.51 -3.49
CA GLY A 57 17.60 -8.53 -2.50
C GLY A 57 16.59 -9.09 -1.50
N ASN A 58 16.80 -8.77 -0.23
CA ASN A 58 15.85 -8.99 0.84
C ASN A 58 15.54 -7.65 1.50
N ALA A 59 14.26 -7.29 1.60
CA ALA A 59 13.83 -6.03 2.16
C ALA A 59 12.76 -6.23 3.22
N ASN A 60 12.77 -5.36 4.22
CA ASN A 60 11.73 -5.24 5.23
C ASN A 60 11.24 -3.79 5.24
N LEU A 61 9.92 -3.60 5.38
CA LEU A 61 9.29 -2.30 5.46
C LEU A 61 8.26 -2.28 6.57
N TYR A 62 8.44 -1.40 7.54
CA TYR A 62 7.44 -1.04 8.51
C TYR A 62 6.77 0.26 8.09
N LYS A 63 5.43 0.33 8.15
CA LYS A 63 4.67 1.56 7.91
C LYS A 63 3.66 1.77 9.05
N LEU A 64 3.61 3.01 9.50
CA LEU A 64 2.55 3.54 10.35
C LEU A 64 1.83 4.65 9.59
N ARG A 65 0.53 4.54 9.43
CA ARG A 65 -0.30 5.54 8.75
C ARG A 65 -1.47 5.90 9.63
N MET A 66 -1.85 7.17 9.64
CA MET A 66 -3.01 7.67 10.37
C MET A 66 -3.73 8.74 9.57
N GLY A 67 -5.00 8.90 9.84
CA GLY A 67 -5.80 9.94 9.22
C GLY A 67 -7.13 10.14 9.90
N THR A 68 -7.88 11.09 9.37
CA THR A 68 -9.20 11.48 9.86
C THR A 68 -10.05 12.00 8.72
N ASP A 69 -11.35 11.72 8.76
CA ASP A 69 -12.32 12.35 7.88
C ASP A 69 -12.60 13.76 8.38
N LEU A 70 -12.40 14.75 7.51
CA LEU A 70 -12.75 16.16 7.77
C LEU A 70 -14.16 16.47 7.31
N TYR A 71 -14.69 15.68 6.39
CA TYR A 71 -16.01 15.80 5.83
C TYR A 71 -16.61 14.42 5.63
N ASN A 72 -17.81 14.21 6.13
CA ASN A 72 -18.56 12.99 5.97
C ASN A 72 -20.05 13.36 5.88
N GLU A 73 -20.67 13.19 4.73
CA GLU A 73 -22.05 13.55 4.52
C GLU A 73 -22.79 12.45 3.76
N VAL A 74 -24.01 12.18 4.20
CA VAL A 74 -24.94 11.30 3.53
C VAL A 74 -26.03 12.14 2.86
N SER A 75 -26.15 12.03 1.55
CA SER A 75 -27.17 12.76 0.77
C SER A 75 -28.58 12.21 1.01
N ASN A 76 -29.60 13.00 0.64
CA ASN A 76 -31.00 12.57 0.68
C ASN A 76 -31.30 11.32 -0.19
N LYS A 77 -30.40 10.98 -1.11
CA LYS A 77 -30.46 9.78 -1.95
C LYS A 77 -29.81 8.56 -1.32
N GLY A 78 -29.17 8.72 -0.15
CA GLY A 78 -28.44 7.67 0.55
C GLY A 78 -27.01 7.48 0.09
N GLU A 79 -26.46 8.36 -0.76
CA GLU A 79 -25.07 8.36 -1.18
C GLU A 79 -24.20 8.98 -0.08
N GLN A 80 -23.01 8.45 0.14
CA GLN A 80 -22.05 8.99 1.12
C GLN A 80 -20.83 9.57 0.42
N GLN A 81 -20.38 10.72 0.89
CA GLN A 81 -19.15 11.38 0.48
C GLN A 81 -18.26 11.62 1.68
N LEU A 82 -16.99 11.21 1.56
CA LEU A 82 -15.96 11.38 2.56
C LEU A 82 -14.81 12.20 1.97
N PHE A 83 -14.24 13.07 2.76
CA PHE A 83 -12.98 13.73 2.45
C PHE A 83 -12.13 13.82 3.73
N GLY A 84 -10.84 13.46 3.62
CA GLY A 84 -9.97 13.44 4.78
C GLY A 84 -8.52 13.74 4.46
N ILE A 85 -7.74 13.76 5.53
CA ILE A 85 -6.29 13.98 5.52
C ILE A 85 -5.59 12.82 6.19
N MET A 86 -4.35 12.58 5.79
CA MET A 86 -3.55 11.48 6.32
C MET A 86 -2.07 11.83 6.38
N ALA A 87 -1.37 11.15 7.27
CA ALA A 87 0.07 11.16 7.39
C ALA A 87 0.58 9.72 7.52
N ALA A 88 1.80 9.48 7.04
CA ALA A 88 2.44 8.18 7.18
C ALA A 88 3.92 8.32 7.50
N TYR A 89 4.45 7.37 8.24
CA TYR A 89 5.85 7.14 8.46
C TYR A 89 6.20 5.72 7.97
N GLY A 90 7.30 5.59 7.25
CA GLY A 90 7.84 4.32 6.81
C GLY A 90 9.31 4.18 7.17
N ASN A 91 9.71 3.02 7.65
CA ASN A 91 11.10 2.64 7.86
C ASN A 91 11.38 1.35 7.10
N GLY A 92 12.23 1.44 6.10
CA GLY A 92 12.63 0.34 5.25
C GLY A 92 14.11 0.00 5.40
N SER A 93 14.44 -1.28 5.37
CA SER A 93 15.80 -1.77 5.33
C SER A 93 15.94 -2.90 4.32
N GLN A 94 17.07 -2.98 3.67
CA GLN A 94 17.31 -4.04 2.71
C GLN A 94 18.78 -4.44 2.66
N THR A 95 19.04 -5.66 2.21
CA THR A 95 20.36 -6.19 1.91
C THR A 95 20.35 -6.74 0.49
N THR A 96 21.34 -6.37 -0.30
CA THR A 96 21.55 -6.91 -1.64
C THR A 96 22.89 -7.64 -1.69
N SER A 97 22.90 -8.80 -2.33
CA SER A 97 24.06 -9.69 -2.46
C SER A 97 24.31 -9.98 -3.93
N ALA A 98 25.54 -9.73 -4.40
CA ALA A 98 25.91 -10.04 -5.77
C ALA A 98 26.22 -11.55 -5.90
N ARG A 99 25.63 -12.20 -6.93
CA ARG A 99 25.75 -13.65 -7.13
C ARG A 99 27.17 -14.13 -7.41
N PHE A 100 27.98 -13.32 -8.11
CA PHE A 100 29.31 -13.69 -8.56
C PHE A 100 30.44 -12.96 -7.82
N ALA A 101 30.10 -12.09 -6.88
CA ALA A 101 31.06 -11.41 -6.03
C ALA A 101 30.57 -11.53 -4.58
N ASN A 102 31.40 -12.03 -3.70
CA ASN A 102 31.08 -12.11 -2.27
C ASN A 102 31.05 -10.69 -1.64
N ARG A 103 30.14 -9.85 -2.13
CA ARG A 103 29.97 -8.46 -1.71
C ARG A 103 28.50 -8.20 -1.46
N ASP A 104 28.21 -7.87 -0.22
CA ASP A 104 26.90 -7.43 0.22
C ASP A 104 26.86 -5.90 0.30
N SER A 105 25.70 -5.33 0.04
CA SER A 105 25.40 -3.92 0.27
C SER A 105 24.10 -3.81 1.05
N LYS A 106 24.05 -2.86 1.97
CA LYS A 106 22.85 -2.57 2.77
C LYS A 106 22.31 -1.20 2.41
N GLY A 107 21.00 -1.08 2.38
CA GLY A 107 20.31 0.17 2.21
C GLY A 107 19.23 0.34 3.27
N SER A 108 18.91 1.58 3.58
CA SER A 108 17.75 1.94 4.39
C SER A 108 17.08 3.21 3.89
N VAL A 109 15.80 3.30 4.18
CA VAL A 109 14.96 4.45 3.83
C VAL A 109 14.06 4.78 5.01
N ASP A 110 14.12 6.01 5.46
CA ASP A 110 13.14 6.60 6.36
C ASP A 110 12.26 7.56 5.55
N GLY A 111 10.94 7.35 5.58
CA GLY A 111 9.99 8.13 4.79
C GLY A 111 8.92 8.76 5.65
N PHE A 112 8.57 10.00 5.31
CA PHE A 112 7.40 10.68 5.85
C PHE A 112 6.51 11.14 4.70
N LEU A 113 5.21 10.85 4.79
CA LEU A 113 4.23 11.19 3.76
C LEU A 113 3.08 11.99 4.36
N LEU A 114 2.59 12.96 3.59
CA LEU A 114 1.34 13.66 3.85
C LEU A 114 0.41 13.47 2.67
N GLY A 115 -0.88 13.37 2.94
CA GLY A 115 -1.86 13.13 1.88
C GLY A 115 -3.26 13.58 2.22
N VAL A 116 -4.07 13.58 1.17
CA VAL A 116 -5.51 13.82 1.21
C VAL A 116 -6.22 12.69 0.48
N TYR A 117 -7.46 12.42 0.84
CA TYR A 117 -8.28 11.41 0.18
C TYR A 117 -9.72 11.83 0.10
N GLY A 118 -10.44 11.26 -0.87
CA GLY A 118 -11.86 11.41 -1.03
C GLY A 118 -12.49 10.11 -1.49
N SER A 119 -13.65 9.78 -0.93
CA SER A 119 -14.39 8.55 -1.24
C SER A 119 -15.86 8.87 -1.48
N TRP A 120 -16.46 8.12 -2.37
CA TRP A 120 -17.89 8.15 -2.64
C TRP A 120 -18.46 6.73 -2.62
N PHE A 121 -19.63 6.57 -2.01
CA PHE A 121 -20.37 5.32 -1.96
C PHE A 121 -21.82 5.55 -2.40
N GLU A 122 -22.31 4.68 -3.28
CA GLU A 122 -23.67 4.73 -3.79
C GLU A 122 -24.71 4.52 -2.69
N ASN A 123 -24.44 3.60 -1.75
CA ASN A 123 -25.31 3.29 -0.61
C ASN A 123 -24.53 3.38 0.69
N ALA A 124 -24.79 4.42 1.46
CA ALA A 124 -24.13 4.65 2.75
C ALA A 124 -24.47 3.56 3.78
N HIS A 125 -25.69 3.03 3.75
CA HIS A 125 -26.21 2.15 4.80
C HIS A 125 -25.54 0.76 4.81
N ASP A 126 -25.37 0.14 3.64
CA ASP A 126 -24.88 -1.24 3.56
C ASP A 126 -23.65 -1.38 2.64
N ARG A 127 -23.17 -0.24 2.11
CA ARG A 127 -22.03 -0.17 1.16
C ARG A 127 -22.22 -1.05 -0.09
N SER A 128 -23.45 -1.49 -0.39
CA SER A 128 -23.79 -2.13 -1.66
C SER A 128 -23.73 -1.12 -2.82
N GLY A 129 -23.61 -1.63 -4.03
CA GLY A 129 -23.51 -0.78 -5.22
C GLY A 129 -22.11 -0.26 -5.49
N TRP A 130 -22.01 0.81 -6.24
CA TRP A 130 -20.75 1.39 -6.67
C TRP A 130 -20.05 2.17 -5.57
N TYR A 131 -18.73 2.17 -5.62
CA TYR A 131 -17.89 3.09 -4.86
C TYR A 131 -16.74 3.62 -5.72
N ALA A 132 -16.25 4.78 -5.37
CA ALA A 132 -15.04 5.36 -5.93
C ALA A 132 -14.19 5.96 -4.82
N ASP A 133 -12.85 5.86 -4.97
CA ASP A 133 -11.89 6.42 -4.04
C ASP A 133 -10.73 7.06 -4.79
N THR A 134 -10.22 8.14 -4.25
CA THR A 134 -9.02 8.80 -4.77
C THR A 134 -8.18 9.31 -3.62
N TRP A 135 -6.87 9.33 -3.80
CA TRP A 135 -5.96 9.97 -2.87
C TRP A 135 -4.77 10.59 -3.60
N PHE A 136 -4.21 11.59 -2.98
CA PHE A 136 -2.92 12.19 -3.34
C PHE A 136 -2.01 12.17 -2.12
N GLN A 137 -0.75 11.80 -2.30
CA GLN A 137 0.28 11.79 -1.26
C GLN A 137 1.56 12.42 -1.78
N TYR A 138 2.25 13.15 -0.93
CA TYR A 138 3.60 13.63 -1.14
C TYR A 138 4.51 13.09 -0.03
N GLY A 139 5.71 12.65 -0.40
CA GLY A 139 6.65 12.00 0.51
C GLY A 139 8.06 12.56 0.42
N TRP A 140 8.74 12.55 1.56
CA TRP A 140 10.15 12.86 1.75
C TRP A 140 10.85 11.63 2.29
N PHE A 141 12.01 11.30 1.76
CA PHE A 141 12.73 10.06 2.06
C PHE A 141 14.20 10.33 2.29
N ASP A 142 14.69 9.96 3.46
CA ASP A 142 16.11 9.96 3.81
C ASP A 142 16.68 8.56 3.53
N ASN A 143 17.66 8.48 2.65
CA ASN A 143 18.22 7.24 2.16
C ASN A 143 19.67 7.07 2.65
N GLU A 144 20.01 5.83 3.00
CA GLU A 144 21.38 5.45 3.29
C GLU A 144 21.77 4.20 2.50
N VAL A 145 23.01 4.16 2.07
CA VAL A 145 23.62 2.99 1.41
C VAL A 145 25.00 2.72 2.01
N ASN A 146 25.27 1.46 2.32
CA ASN A 146 26.55 1.02 2.84
C ASN A 146 26.99 -0.24 2.10
N GLY A 147 27.98 -0.09 1.22
CA GLY A 147 28.62 -1.19 0.49
C GLY A 147 29.78 -1.79 1.30
N ALA A 148 30.05 -3.10 1.09
CA ALA A 148 31.15 -3.77 1.76
C ALA A 148 32.50 -3.12 1.45
N GLY A 149 33.16 -2.56 2.49
CA GLY A 149 34.44 -1.87 2.37
C GLY A 149 34.39 -0.46 1.76
N LEU A 150 33.19 0.10 1.60
CA LEU A 150 32.98 1.48 1.11
C LEU A 150 32.48 2.37 2.25
N SER A 151 32.60 3.68 2.06
CA SER A 151 32.02 4.67 2.95
C SER A 151 30.50 4.59 2.92
N LYS A 152 29.87 4.93 4.04
CA LYS A 152 28.42 5.13 4.09
C LYS A 152 28.05 6.35 3.27
N GLU A 153 27.04 6.20 2.42
CA GLU A 153 26.48 7.25 1.58
C GLU A 153 25.07 7.60 2.03
N SER A 154 24.73 8.88 2.04
CA SER A 154 23.40 9.39 2.40
C SER A 154 22.90 10.35 1.36
N TYR A 155 21.63 10.24 0.96
CA TYR A 155 21.00 11.11 -0.02
C TYR A 155 19.49 11.22 0.22
N ASP A 156 18.90 12.32 -0.22
CA ASP A 156 17.50 12.61 -0.06
C ASP A 156 16.74 12.33 -1.36
N THR A 157 15.50 11.88 -1.21
CA THR A 157 14.56 11.69 -2.29
C THR A 157 13.23 12.30 -1.88
N ASN A 158 12.49 12.84 -2.82
CA ASN A 158 11.09 13.14 -2.63
C ASN A 158 10.25 12.49 -3.72
N GLY A 159 8.94 12.47 -3.53
CA GLY A 159 8.06 11.89 -4.51
C GLY A 159 6.61 12.18 -4.22
N TRP A 160 5.76 11.81 -5.15
CA TRP A 160 4.33 11.94 -5.00
C TRP A 160 3.60 10.75 -5.63
N GLY A 161 2.40 10.51 -5.14
CA GLY A 161 1.52 9.48 -5.64
C GLY A 161 0.09 9.97 -5.76
N LEU A 162 -0.61 9.44 -6.75
CA LEU A 162 -2.02 9.68 -7.02
C LEU A 162 -2.69 8.33 -7.28
N SER A 163 -3.85 8.10 -6.70
CA SER A 163 -4.63 6.88 -6.92
C SER A 163 -6.08 7.19 -7.24
N ALA A 164 -6.66 6.36 -8.10
CA ALA A 164 -8.09 6.27 -8.35
C ALA A 164 -8.51 4.80 -8.29
N GLU A 165 -9.54 4.50 -7.50
CA GLU A 165 -10.13 3.18 -7.33
C GLU A 165 -11.62 3.25 -7.59
N ILE A 166 -12.14 2.25 -8.29
CA ILE A 166 -13.58 2.05 -8.50
C ILE A 166 -13.91 0.57 -8.28
N GLY A 167 -15.04 0.31 -7.67
CA GLY A 167 -15.54 -1.04 -7.48
C GLY A 167 -17.05 -1.07 -7.30
N LYS A 168 -17.58 -2.27 -7.25
CA LYS A 168 -19.01 -2.49 -7.01
C LYS A 168 -19.19 -3.65 -6.03
N SER A 169 -19.89 -3.39 -4.94
CA SER A 169 -20.28 -4.41 -3.97
C SER A 169 -21.61 -5.02 -4.36
N ILE A 170 -21.65 -6.33 -4.61
CA ILE A 170 -22.80 -7.08 -5.09
C ILE A 170 -23.17 -8.11 -4.03
N ASN A 171 -24.26 -7.85 -3.30
CA ASN A 171 -24.81 -8.82 -2.35
C ASN A 171 -25.49 -9.93 -3.12
N TYR A 172 -25.02 -11.17 -2.98
CA TYR A 172 -25.55 -12.30 -3.73
C TYR A 172 -26.27 -13.32 -2.86
N LYS A 173 -26.04 -13.26 -1.55
CA LYS A 173 -26.70 -14.15 -0.59
C LYS A 173 -26.84 -13.46 0.76
N GLU A 174 -28.02 -13.54 1.30
CA GLU A 174 -28.35 -13.07 2.64
C GLU A 174 -28.99 -14.20 3.44
N THR A 175 -28.54 -14.35 4.67
CA THR A 175 -29.08 -15.30 5.65
C THR A 175 -29.48 -14.51 6.90
N ASP A 176 -30.16 -15.14 7.85
CA ASP A 176 -30.54 -14.50 9.12
C ASP A 176 -29.33 -13.96 9.92
N ARG A 177 -28.13 -14.41 9.61
CA ARG A 177 -26.91 -14.05 10.36
C ARG A 177 -25.87 -13.31 9.56
N ARG A 178 -25.77 -13.53 8.25
CA ARG A 178 -24.68 -13.02 7.42
C ARG A 178 -25.13 -12.64 6.02
N THR A 179 -24.54 -11.55 5.52
CA THR A 179 -24.62 -11.14 4.14
C THR A 179 -23.30 -11.48 3.44
N TYR A 180 -23.40 -12.05 2.24
CA TYR A 180 -22.26 -12.42 1.41
C TYR A 180 -22.24 -11.61 0.15
N SER A 181 -21.08 -11.05 -0.17
CA SER A 181 -20.91 -10.12 -1.30
C SER A 181 -19.68 -10.46 -2.14
N TRP A 182 -19.76 -10.15 -3.41
CA TRP A 182 -18.63 -10.05 -4.31
C TRP A 182 -18.33 -8.59 -4.60
N GLN A 183 -17.05 -8.25 -4.68
CA GLN A 183 -16.63 -6.88 -4.92
C GLN A 183 -15.51 -6.85 -5.97
N PRO A 184 -15.89 -6.85 -7.29
CA PRO A 184 -14.94 -6.54 -8.34
C PRO A 184 -14.47 -5.10 -8.23
N LYS A 185 -13.17 -4.86 -8.48
CA LYS A 185 -12.55 -3.54 -8.33
C LYS A 185 -11.36 -3.34 -9.26
N LEU A 186 -11.12 -2.09 -9.59
CA LEU A 186 -9.97 -1.61 -10.34
C LEU A 186 -9.36 -0.42 -9.61
N GLN A 187 -8.05 -0.45 -9.38
CA GLN A 187 -7.27 0.68 -8.87
C GLN A 187 -6.13 1.00 -9.81
N LEU A 188 -5.95 2.28 -10.08
CA LEU A 188 -4.79 2.83 -10.78
C LEU A 188 -4.02 3.70 -9.80
N THR A 189 -2.74 3.43 -9.64
CA THR A 189 -1.85 4.21 -8.76
C THR A 189 -0.65 4.68 -9.55
N TYR A 190 -0.51 5.98 -9.72
CA TYR A 190 0.66 6.59 -10.30
C TYR A 190 1.58 7.10 -9.20
N THR A 191 2.86 6.72 -9.26
CA THR A 191 3.88 7.14 -8.31
C THR A 191 5.08 7.68 -9.07
N LYS A 192 5.61 8.80 -8.62
CA LYS A 192 6.85 9.37 -9.15
C LYS A 192 7.79 9.72 -8.01
N LEU A 193 9.02 9.19 -8.09
CA LEU A 193 10.14 9.59 -7.26
C LEU A 193 10.97 10.64 -8.02
N ASN A 194 11.57 11.56 -7.31
CA ASN A 194 12.50 12.55 -7.84
C ASN A 194 13.84 12.37 -7.12
N ASN A 195 14.79 11.77 -7.81
CA ASN A 195 16.15 11.58 -7.32
C ASN A 195 17.08 12.42 -8.17
N ASP A 196 17.93 13.21 -7.53
CA ASP A 196 19.04 13.87 -8.21
C ASP A 196 20.16 12.84 -8.46
N THR A 197 20.94 13.06 -9.51
CA THR A 197 22.16 12.29 -9.73
C THR A 197 23.07 12.45 -8.52
N TYR A 198 23.48 11.33 -7.92
CA TYR A 198 24.28 11.31 -6.72
C TYR A 198 25.73 10.93 -7.02
N THR A 199 26.69 11.66 -6.46
CA THR A 199 28.11 11.32 -6.55
C THR A 199 28.59 10.81 -5.21
N GLU A 200 29.02 9.55 -5.18
CA GLU A 200 29.57 8.90 -4.00
C GLU A 200 30.92 9.48 -3.59
N ASN A 201 31.32 9.27 -2.34
CA ASN A 201 32.59 9.76 -1.80
C ASN A 201 33.83 9.21 -2.57
N ASN A 202 33.68 8.08 -3.26
CA ASN A 202 34.73 7.50 -4.12
C ASN A 202 34.78 8.11 -5.53
N GLY A 203 33.89 9.07 -5.84
CA GLY A 203 33.76 9.75 -7.13
C GLY A 203 32.88 9.02 -8.15
N SER A 204 32.30 7.88 -7.82
CA SER A 204 31.33 7.20 -8.69
C SER A 204 30.02 7.96 -8.75
N THR A 205 29.41 8.03 -9.92
CA THR A 205 28.14 8.71 -10.12
C THR A 205 27.02 7.71 -10.28
N ILE A 206 25.92 7.90 -9.54
CA ILE A 206 24.69 7.13 -9.61
C ILE A 206 23.61 7.98 -10.27
N ALA A 207 23.13 7.54 -11.43
CA ALA A 207 21.99 8.17 -12.10
C ALA A 207 20.75 7.26 -11.95
N PHE A 208 19.64 7.87 -11.55
CA PHE A 208 18.36 7.21 -11.36
C PHE A 208 17.51 7.27 -12.63
N GLY A 209 16.81 6.19 -12.94
CA GLY A 209 15.96 6.10 -14.13
C GLY A 209 14.64 5.37 -13.86
N ASN A 210 13.69 5.57 -14.77
CA ASN A 210 12.34 5.01 -14.65
C ASN A 210 11.68 5.29 -13.29
N GLU A 211 11.82 6.51 -12.81
CA GLU A 211 11.35 6.96 -11.48
C GLU A 211 9.83 7.03 -11.35
N ALA A 212 9.10 6.93 -12.46
CA ALA A 212 7.65 6.92 -12.49
C ALA A 212 7.11 5.53 -12.78
N ASN A 213 6.05 5.14 -12.07
CA ASN A 213 5.36 3.88 -12.28
C ASN A 213 3.84 4.08 -12.21
N LEU A 214 3.13 3.51 -13.18
CA LEU A 214 1.69 3.33 -13.12
C LEU A 214 1.40 1.87 -12.75
N GLN A 215 0.85 1.65 -11.56
CA GLN A 215 0.39 0.34 -11.14
C GLN A 215 -1.11 0.22 -11.40
N THR A 216 -1.50 -0.83 -12.12
CA THR A 216 -2.89 -1.27 -12.27
C THR A 216 -3.12 -2.44 -11.32
N ARG A 217 -4.17 -2.37 -10.50
CA ARG A 217 -4.65 -3.48 -9.66
C ARG A 217 -6.07 -3.83 -10.09
N LEU A 218 -6.25 -5.01 -10.66
CA LEU A 218 -7.56 -5.58 -10.96
C LEU A 218 -7.84 -6.67 -9.95
N GLY A 219 -8.94 -6.57 -9.23
CA GLY A 219 -9.21 -7.44 -8.10
C GLY A 219 -10.65 -7.89 -7.98
N LEU A 220 -10.79 -8.99 -7.24
CA LEU A 220 -12.07 -9.52 -6.80
C LEU A 220 -11.98 -9.85 -5.32
N ARG A 221 -12.85 -9.24 -4.51
CA ARG A 221 -12.99 -9.51 -3.09
C ARG A 221 -14.29 -10.26 -2.84
N TRP A 222 -14.19 -11.32 -2.08
CA TRP A 222 -15.31 -11.98 -1.43
C TRP A 222 -15.41 -11.50 0.01
N LEU A 223 -16.63 -11.16 0.46
CA LEU A 223 -16.91 -10.62 1.77
C LEU A 223 -18.03 -11.42 2.43
N SER A 224 -17.86 -11.72 3.72
CA SER A 224 -18.89 -12.29 4.60
C SER A 224 -19.03 -11.40 5.82
N GLU A 225 -20.14 -10.70 5.91
CA GLU A 225 -20.42 -9.70 6.96
C GLU A 225 -21.57 -10.16 7.85
N GLN A 226 -21.43 -9.99 9.16
CA GLN A 226 -22.49 -10.29 10.10
C GLN A 226 -23.56 -9.20 10.04
N ASN A 227 -24.83 -9.58 9.87
CA ASN A 227 -25.97 -8.69 9.69
C ASN A 227 -26.92 -8.63 10.88
N THR A 228 -26.63 -9.33 11.97
CA THR A 228 -27.47 -9.28 13.19
C THR A 228 -27.28 -7.96 13.93
N ALA A 229 -28.34 -7.48 14.59
CA ALA A 229 -28.33 -6.26 15.43
C ALA A 229 -27.47 -6.37 16.71
N SER A 230 -26.49 -7.29 16.73
CA SER A 230 -25.53 -7.45 17.79
C SER A 230 -24.55 -6.30 17.82
N THR A 231 -24.19 -5.82 19.01
CA THR A 231 -23.17 -4.79 19.24
C THR A 231 -21.73 -5.26 19.03
N LYS A 232 -21.51 -6.41 18.39
CA LYS A 232 -20.17 -6.99 18.17
C LYS A 232 -20.11 -7.71 16.80
N LYS A 233 -20.40 -6.95 15.74
CA LYS A 233 -20.34 -7.47 14.38
C LYS A 233 -18.95 -7.83 13.97
N ASP A 234 -18.84 -8.78 13.05
CA ASP A 234 -17.59 -9.16 12.41
C ASP A 234 -17.75 -9.32 10.89
N SER A 235 -16.66 -9.23 10.19
CA SER A 235 -16.57 -9.59 8.79
C SER A 235 -15.28 -10.36 8.47
N PHE A 236 -15.37 -11.22 7.46
CA PHE A 236 -14.24 -11.90 6.85
C PHE A 236 -14.16 -11.55 5.38
N PHE A 237 -12.96 -11.38 4.86
CA PHE A 237 -12.77 -11.22 3.44
C PHE A 237 -11.62 -12.06 2.90
N ALA A 238 -11.76 -12.45 1.65
CA ALA A 238 -10.70 -13.01 0.82
C ALA A 238 -10.63 -12.23 -0.48
N GLU A 239 -9.46 -11.88 -0.91
CA GLU A 239 -9.24 -11.04 -2.08
C GLU A 239 -8.13 -11.61 -2.95
N VAL A 240 -8.36 -11.64 -4.25
CA VAL A 240 -7.36 -11.98 -5.26
C VAL A 240 -7.20 -10.79 -6.19
N ASN A 241 -5.96 -10.43 -6.48
CA ASN A 241 -5.64 -9.31 -7.36
C ASN A 241 -4.57 -9.73 -8.37
N TRP A 242 -4.66 -9.13 -9.55
CA TRP A 242 -3.58 -9.01 -10.49
C TRP A 242 -3.06 -7.57 -10.46
N LEU A 243 -1.74 -7.40 -10.28
CA LEU A 243 -1.07 -6.13 -10.32
C LEU A 243 -0.16 -6.06 -11.53
N HIS A 244 -0.21 -4.94 -12.24
CA HIS A 244 0.68 -4.65 -13.36
C HIS A 244 1.39 -3.33 -13.12
N ASN A 245 2.72 -3.36 -13.13
CA ASN A 245 3.57 -2.16 -13.07
C ASN A 245 4.05 -1.79 -14.48
N SER A 246 3.84 -0.55 -14.88
CA SER A 246 4.22 -0.06 -16.22
C SER A 246 5.73 -0.02 -16.41
N ASN A 247 6.48 0.30 -15.35
CA ASN A 247 7.92 0.43 -15.34
C ASN A 247 8.57 -0.30 -14.18
N ASN A 248 9.82 -0.69 -14.39
CA ASN A 248 10.74 -1.13 -13.36
C ASN A 248 11.70 0.02 -13.06
N TYR A 249 12.01 0.27 -11.81
CA TYR A 249 13.06 1.21 -11.44
C TYR A 249 14.40 0.78 -12.00
N THR A 250 15.22 1.75 -12.41
CA THR A 250 16.57 1.52 -12.92
C THR A 250 17.55 2.48 -12.29
N ILE A 251 18.78 2.06 -12.17
CA ILE A 251 19.93 2.92 -11.89
C ILE A 251 21.02 2.66 -12.91
N SER A 252 21.87 3.65 -13.16
CA SER A 252 23.07 3.50 -13.95
C SER A 252 24.28 4.10 -13.25
N SER A 253 25.43 3.44 -13.42
CA SER A 253 26.70 3.89 -12.89
C SER A 253 27.83 3.40 -13.82
N LEU A 254 28.78 4.27 -14.15
CA LEU A 254 29.94 3.95 -14.99
C LEU A 254 29.61 3.28 -16.33
N GLY A 255 28.40 3.54 -16.89
CA GLY A 255 27.95 2.96 -18.15
C GLY A 255 27.15 1.65 -18.01
N ASP A 256 27.14 1.03 -16.85
CA ASP A 256 26.30 -0.14 -16.55
C ASP A 256 24.92 0.29 -16.01
N SER A 257 23.88 -0.44 -16.39
CA SER A 257 22.52 -0.22 -15.90
C SER A 257 21.99 -1.45 -15.19
N ILE A 258 21.35 -1.23 -14.06
CA ILE A 258 20.71 -2.25 -13.22
C ILE A 258 19.22 -1.95 -13.14
N SER A 259 18.38 -2.97 -13.33
CA SER A 259 16.92 -2.87 -13.25
C SER A 259 16.35 -3.79 -12.18
N GLN A 260 15.16 -3.43 -11.69
CA GLN A 260 14.33 -4.27 -10.84
C GLN A 260 13.70 -5.38 -11.67
N ASP A 261 13.70 -6.62 -11.17
CA ASP A 261 13.15 -7.78 -11.86
C ASP A 261 11.93 -8.37 -11.12
N GLY A 262 11.07 -9.08 -11.86
CA GLY A 262 10.01 -9.92 -11.30
C GLY A 262 8.76 -9.22 -10.82
N ASN A 263 8.75 -7.91 -10.72
CA ASN A 263 7.64 -7.12 -10.17
C ASN A 263 6.67 -6.55 -11.21
N LYS A 264 6.88 -6.81 -12.49
CA LYS A 264 6.04 -6.24 -13.57
C LYS A 264 4.61 -6.76 -13.53
N ASN A 265 4.44 -8.06 -13.33
CA ASN A 265 3.13 -8.68 -13.14
C ASN A 265 3.15 -9.52 -11.87
N LEU A 266 2.23 -9.25 -10.97
CA LEU A 266 2.13 -9.90 -9.67
C LEU A 266 0.73 -10.47 -9.49
N GLY A 267 0.66 -11.68 -8.92
CA GLY A 267 -0.55 -12.18 -8.27
C GLY A 267 -0.52 -11.80 -6.78
N GLU A 268 -1.64 -11.36 -6.24
CA GLU A 268 -1.80 -11.06 -4.82
C GLU A 268 -2.97 -11.84 -4.25
N LEU A 269 -2.76 -12.49 -3.11
CA LEU A 269 -3.80 -13.07 -2.27
C LEU A 269 -3.82 -12.32 -0.94
N ARG A 270 -5.02 -11.95 -0.46
CA ARG A 270 -5.22 -11.28 0.81
C ARG A 270 -6.38 -11.90 1.57
N LEU A 271 -6.20 -12.13 2.86
CA LEU A 271 -7.22 -12.63 3.78
C LEU A 271 -7.30 -11.70 4.97
N GLY A 272 -8.49 -11.36 5.40
CA GLY A 272 -8.67 -10.45 6.52
C GLY A 272 -9.91 -10.71 7.35
N TYR A 273 -9.86 -10.14 8.54
CA TYR A 273 -10.90 -10.19 9.54
C TYR A 273 -11.09 -8.80 10.14
N GLU A 274 -12.34 -8.37 10.26
CA GLU A 274 -12.73 -7.11 10.87
C GLU A 274 -13.68 -7.39 12.02
N LYS A 275 -13.58 -6.58 13.08
CA LYS A 275 -14.44 -6.70 14.24
C LYS A 275 -14.81 -5.34 14.82
N GLU A 276 -16.08 -5.16 15.08
CA GLU A 276 -16.61 -4.12 15.93
C GLU A 276 -16.38 -4.51 17.40
N PHE A 277 -15.60 -3.73 18.13
CA PHE A 277 -15.34 -3.97 19.54
C PHE A 277 -16.46 -3.41 20.42
N ASN A 278 -16.89 -2.21 20.07
CA ASN A 278 -18.10 -1.54 20.55
C ASN A 278 -18.55 -0.54 19.48
N LYS A 279 -19.57 0.26 19.74
CA LYS A 279 -20.12 1.23 18.76
C LYS A 279 -19.09 2.24 18.21
N ASP A 280 -17.98 2.47 18.92
CA ASP A 280 -17.00 3.52 18.60
C ASP A 280 -15.67 2.94 18.07
N TRP A 281 -15.37 1.66 18.34
CA TRP A 281 -14.08 1.03 18.02
C TRP A 281 -14.21 -0.12 17.05
N PHE A 282 -13.41 -0.06 15.98
CA PHE A 282 -13.28 -1.10 14.97
C PHE A 282 -11.83 -1.53 14.83
N ILE A 283 -11.60 -2.81 14.71
CA ILE A 283 -10.27 -3.40 14.54
C ILE A 283 -10.30 -4.29 13.32
N SER A 284 -9.27 -4.21 12.49
CA SER A 284 -9.06 -5.15 11.41
C SER A 284 -7.65 -5.71 11.41
N ALA A 285 -7.51 -6.94 10.96
CA ALA A 285 -6.24 -7.61 10.74
C ALA A 285 -6.27 -8.34 9.40
N ASP A 286 -5.21 -8.23 8.63
CA ASP A 286 -5.09 -8.99 7.40
C ASP A 286 -3.66 -9.45 7.12
N LEU A 287 -3.57 -10.49 6.29
CA LEU A 287 -2.36 -11.04 5.76
C LEU A 287 -2.45 -11.05 4.25
N SER A 288 -1.40 -10.67 3.57
CA SER A 288 -1.32 -10.72 2.12
C SER A 288 0.02 -11.28 1.64
N GLY A 289 -0.03 -11.94 0.48
CA GLY A 289 1.15 -12.42 -0.24
C GLY A 289 1.09 -11.99 -1.69
N ARG A 290 2.21 -11.50 -2.22
CA ARG A 290 2.41 -11.16 -3.63
C ARG A 290 3.48 -12.05 -4.22
N PHE A 291 3.25 -12.51 -5.44
CA PHE A 291 4.14 -13.40 -6.16
C PHE A 291 4.29 -12.93 -7.59
N GLY A 292 5.52 -12.91 -8.07
CA GLY A 292 5.87 -12.51 -9.43
C GLY A 292 6.82 -13.49 -10.10
N SER A 293 7.38 -13.10 -11.23
CA SER A 293 8.46 -13.84 -11.88
C SER A 293 9.81 -13.62 -11.16
N ASN A 294 10.86 -14.33 -11.59
CA ASN A 294 12.23 -14.16 -11.08
C ASN A 294 12.31 -14.18 -9.56
N SER A 295 11.68 -15.17 -8.92
CA SER A 295 11.69 -15.36 -7.46
C SER A 295 11.11 -14.20 -6.63
N TYR A 296 10.40 -13.25 -7.26
CA TYR A 296 9.74 -12.17 -6.51
C TYR A 296 8.67 -12.72 -5.58
N SER A 297 8.78 -12.41 -4.29
CA SER A 297 7.75 -12.69 -3.30
C SER A 297 7.71 -11.61 -2.24
N SER A 298 6.51 -11.28 -1.77
CA SER A 298 6.31 -10.30 -0.71
C SER A 298 5.18 -10.75 0.20
N PHE A 299 5.40 -10.67 1.51
CA PHE A 299 4.41 -11.00 2.53
C PHE A 299 4.20 -9.81 3.44
N GLN A 300 2.94 -9.49 3.71
CA GLN A 300 2.56 -8.37 4.57
C GLN A 300 1.56 -8.80 5.62
N GLY A 301 1.77 -8.35 6.85
CA GLY A 301 0.75 -8.31 7.91
C GLY A 301 0.32 -6.86 8.14
N MET A 302 -0.99 -6.64 8.34
CA MET A 302 -1.57 -5.33 8.59
C MET A 302 -2.54 -5.40 9.77
N LEU A 303 -2.47 -4.40 10.64
CA LEU A 303 -3.41 -4.15 11.72
C LEU A 303 -3.95 -2.73 11.58
N SER A 304 -5.26 -2.59 11.61
CA SER A 304 -5.93 -1.30 11.56
C SER A 304 -6.82 -1.10 12.78
N LEU A 305 -6.88 0.13 13.23
CA LEU A 305 -7.73 0.56 14.33
C LEU A 305 -8.46 1.82 13.87
N GLU A 306 -9.77 1.87 14.12
CA GLU A 306 -10.58 3.04 13.85
C GLU A 306 -11.41 3.38 15.07
N TYR A 307 -11.50 4.67 15.35
CA TYR A 307 -12.30 5.25 16.42
C TYR A 307 -13.23 6.32 15.86
N LEU A 308 -14.50 6.23 16.24
CA LEU A 308 -15.56 7.19 15.93
C LEU A 308 -15.85 8.04 17.17
N PHE A 309 -15.95 9.37 16.98
CA PHE A 309 -16.26 10.32 18.07
C PHE A 309 -17.75 10.56 18.21
#